data_d0fe273859d4eb935f34a2c202a45c8d
#
_entry.id   d0fe273859d4eb935f34a2c202a45c8d
#
_cell.length_a   1.000
_cell.length_b   1.000
_cell.length_c   1.000
_cell.angle_alpha   90.00
_cell.angle_beta   90.00
_cell.angle_gamma   90.00
#
_symmetry.space_group_name_H-M   'P 1'
#
loop_
_entity.id
_entity.type
_entity.pdbx_description
1 polymer ?
#
loop_
_entity_poly.entity_id
_entity_poly.type
_entity_poly.pdbx_seq_one_letter_code
_entity_poly.pdbx_strand_id
1 'polypeptide(L)'
;APMAEPPPPETEGDVATTRVPNTYRVTPPPSGRIDYRLTRSAPGGAPQDAGQASMAWRSDGNRYTVALDGVLGTLASDGRVDDAGIAPDRARRAVGTGQATTTFDRAAGTIMRAQGGADQLVPGSQDPASLLLQLAGIGLGDARQVKDELEFWVGGAGGAGVERYQVLGPERIETGAGPLDTVRLARMAEHGAPLLELWLAPQHAWMPVQLRLTDADGTVSTQTLAAIAIEAVQEE
;
A
#
# COMPACT_ATOMS: atom_id res chain seq x y z
N ALA A 1 5.26 3.83 68.67
CA ALA A 1 5.52 3.08 67.50
C ALA A 1 5.12 3.92 66.30
N PRO A 2 6.02 4.18 65.32
CA PRO A 2 5.64 4.91 64.13
C PRO A 2 4.81 4.01 63.21
N MET A 3 3.67 4.53 62.70
CA MET A 3 2.86 3.89 61.70
C MET A 3 3.63 3.86 60.38
N ALA A 4 3.68 2.69 59.75
CA ALA A 4 4.25 2.51 58.44
C ALA A 4 3.37 3.20 57.40
N GLU A 5 4.00 3.97 56.51
CA GLU A 5 3.39 4.63 55.37
C GLU A 5 2.94 3.55 54.33
N PRO A 6 1.72 3.66 53.76
CA PRO A 6 1.28 2.68 52.77
C PRO A 6 2.12 2.79 51.52
N PRO A 7 2.37 1.66 50.77
CA PRO A 7 3.11 1.69 49.55
C PRO A 7 2.39 2.53 48.48
N PRO A 8 3.13 3.20 47.58
CA PRO A 8 2.53 3.97 46.50
C PRO A 8 1.72 3.04 45.59
N PRO A 9 0.64 3.53 44.95
CA PRO A 9 -0.14 2.75 44.05
C PRO A 9 0.75 2.29 42.87
N GLU A 10 0.69 1.01 42.59
CA GLU A 10 1.31 0.44 41.37
C GLU A 10 0.66 1.13 40.17
N THR A 11 1.47 1.86 39.40
CA THR A 11 1.06 2.42 38.12
C THR A 11 0.78 1.23 37.21
N GLU A 12 -0.49 0.89 37.00
CA GLU A 12 -0.88 -0.01 35.91
C GLU A 12 -0.30 0.58 34.64
N GLY A 13 0.72 -0.10 34.09
CA GLY A 13 1.29 0.25 32.83
C GLY A 13 0.17 0.26 31.79
N ASP A 14 -0.01 1.42 31.18
CA ASP A 14 -0.93 1.62 30.07
C ASP A 14 -0.51 0.66 28.96
N VAL A 15 -1.16 -0.51 28.90
CA VAL A 15 -1.02 -1.45 27.79
C VAL A 15 -1.67 -0.73 26.63
N ALA A 16 -0.86 -0.04 25.82
CA ALA A 16 -1.30 0.58 24.60
C ALA A 16 -1.99 -0.50 23.76
N THR A 17 -3.32 -0.54 23.83
CA THR A 17 -4.15 -1.43 23.04
C THR A 17 -3.91 -1.04 21.58
N THR A 18 -3.12 -1.83 20.86
CA THR A 18 -2.87 -1.61 19.43
C THR A 18 -4.22 -1.63 18.72
N ARG A 19 -4.68 -0.46 18.29
CA ARG A 19 -5.94 -0.35 17.56
C ARG A 19 -5.77 -1.08 16.24
N VAL A 20 -6.53 -2.16 16.07
CA VAL A 20 -6.60 -2.91 14.81
C VAL A 20 -7.36 -2.06 13.79
N PRO A 21 -6.80 -1.79 12.60
CA PRO A 21 -7.50 -1.07 11.53
C PRO A 21 -8.80 -1.76 11.12
N ASN A 22 -9.67 -1.01 10.46
CA ASN A 22 -10.92 -1.53 9.91
C ASN A 22 -10.65 -2.60 8.85
N THR A 23 -11.54 -3.59 8.76
CA THR A 23 -11.57 -4.53 7.64
C THR A 23 -12.54 -4.02 6.58
N TYR A 24 -12.25 -4.35 5.31
CA TYR A 24 -13.03 -3.93 4.16
C TYR A 24 -13.56 -5.14 3.40
N ARG A 25 -14.66 -4.97 2.66
CA ARG A 25 -15.06 -5.93 1.64
C ARG A 25 -14.11 -5.77 0.45
N VAL A 26 -13.45 -6.86 0.07
CA VAL A 26 -12.43 -6.87 -0.98
C VAL A 26 -12.80 -7.90 -2.04
N THR A 27 -12.77 -7.50 -3.29
CA THR A 27 -12.79 -8.39 -4.45
C THR A 27 -11.43 -8.28 -5.12
N PRO A 28 -10.61 -9.35 -5.18
CA PRO A 28 -9.30 -9.27 -5.81
C PRO A 28 -9.40 -8.80 -7.26
N PRO A 29 -8.54 -7.87 -7.71
CA PRO A 29 -8.56 -7.43 -9.09
C PRO A 29 -8.13 -8.59 -10.01
N PRO A 30 -8.76 -8.74 -11.21
CA PRO A 30 -8.32 -9.71 -12.21
C PRO A 30 -6.88 -9.43 -12.61
N SER A 31 -6.15 -10.48 -13.02
CA SER A 31 -4.74 -10.39 -13.41
C SER A 31 -4.49 -9.34 -14.48
N GLY A 32 -3.31 -8.73 -14.44
CA GLY A 32 -3.02 -7.69 -15.43
C GLY A 32 -1.63 -7.09 -15.31
N ARG A 33 -1.41 -6.08 -16.15
CA ARG A 33 -0.18 -5.30 -16.20
C ARG A 33 -0.49 -3.85 -16.52
N ILE A 34 0.25 -2.96 -15.87
CA ILE A 34 0.31 -1.54 -16.19
C ILE A 34 1.75 -1.19 -16.54
N ASP A 35 1.94 -0.48 -17.64
CA ASP A 35 3.17 0.21 -17.98
C ASP A 35 2.97 1.71 -17.73
N TYR A 36 3.95 2.34 -17.07
CA TYR A 36 3.91 3.75 -16.70
C TYR A 36 5.04 4.52 -17.38
N ARG A 37 4.78 5.80 -17.69
CA ARG A 37 5.82 6.80 -17.92
C ARG A 37 6.21 7.43 -16.60
N LEU A 38 7.51 7.52 -16.35
CA LEU A 38 8.06 8.13 -15.16
C LEU A 38 8.56 9.54 -15.48
N THR A 39 8.19 10.50 -14.63
CA THR A 39 8.72 11.87 -14.69
C THR A 39 9.27 12.27 -13.34
N ARG A 40 10.25 13.19 -13.35
CA ARG A 40 10.82 13.77 -12.14
C ARG A 40 10.99 15.27 -12.29
N SER A 41 10.69 16.02 -11.24
CA SER A 41 10.93 17.47 -11.16
C SER A 41 11.66 17.82 -9.88
N ALA A 42 12.63 18.73 -9.98
CA ALA A 42 13.18 19.43 -8.82
C ALA A 42 12.12 20.36 -8.22
N PRO A 43 12.29 20.81 -6.96
CA PRO A 43 11.36 21.75 -6.33
C PRO A 43 11.08 22.98 -7.20
N GLY A 44 9.81 23.22 -7.56
CA GLY A 44 9.41 24.32 -8.44
C GLY A 44 9.83 24.19 -9.91
N GLY A 45 10.46 23.08 -10.31
CA GLY A 45 10.89 22.81 -11.67
C GLY A 45 9.80 22.16 -12.53
N ALA A 46 9.99 22.18 -13.85
CA ALA A 46 9.11 21.43 -14.78
C ALA A 46 9.42 19.94 -14.73
N PRO A 47 8.40 19.07 -14.90
CA PRO A 47 8.61 17.63 -15.00
C PRO A 47 9.50 17.28 -16.21
N GLN A 48 10.47 16.39 -15.97
CA GLN A 48 11.38 15.84 -16.99
C GLN A 48 11.14 14.33 -17.11
N ASP A 49 11.34 13.79 -18.31
CA ASP A 49 11.26 12.33 -18.52
C ASP A 49 12.33 11.64 -17.66
N ALA A 50 11.91 10.65 -16.88
CA ALA A 50 12.77 9.87 -16.00
C ALA A 50 12.69 8.36 -16.32
N GLY A 51 12.11 8.00 -17.47
CA GLY A 51 12.04 6.64 -17.98
C GLY A 51 10.66 6.00 -17.83
N GLN A 52 10.68 4.72 -17.55
CA GLN A 52 9.49 3.88 -17.47
C GLN A 52 9.44 3.11 -16.16
N ALA A 53 8.24 2.73 -15.77
CA ALA A 53 7.97 1.87 -14.63
C ALA A 53 6.88 0.86 -15.00
N SER A 54 6.73 -0.20 -14.22
CA SER A 54 5.71 -1.19 -14.47
C SER A 54 5.14 -1.79 -13.20
N MET A 55 3.92 -2.32 -13.29
CA MET A 55 3.29 -3.14 -12.28
C MET A 55 2.62 -4.33 -12.97
N ALA A 56 2.97 -5.55 -12.57
CA ALA A 56 2.34 -6.76 -13.05
C ALA A 56 1.82 -7.56 -11.87
N TRP A 57 0.60 -8.09 -11.99
CA TRP A 57 -0.02 -8.89 -10.94
C TRP A 57 -0.80 -10.07 -11.53
N ARG A 58 -0.90 -11.12 -10.74
CA ARG A 58 -1.75 -12.29 -11.01
C ARG A 58 -2.61 -12.57 -9.80
N SER A 59 -3.84 -12.97 -10.06
CA SER A 59 -4.78 -13.43 -9.04
C SER A 59 -5.65 -14.53 -9.62
N ASP A 60 -5.80 -15.62 -8.89
CA ASP A 60 -6.72 -16.74 -9.21
C ASP A 60 -7.89 -16.81 -8.23
N GLY A 61 -8.10 -15.75 -7.44
CA GLY A 61 -9.12 -15.68 -6.39
C GLY A 61 -8.69 -16.29 -5.05
N ASN A 62 -7.68 -17.16 -5.01
CA ASN A 62 -7.16 -17.78 -3.79
C ASN A 62 -5.74 -17.29 -3.46
N ARG A 63 -4.95 -17.05 -4.49
CA ARG A 63 -3.56 -16.59 -4.39
C ARG A 63 -3.33 -15.39 -5.27
N TYR A 64 -2.32 -14.60 -4.90
CA TYR A 64 -1.87 -13.49 -5.72
C TYR A 64 -0.34 -13.41 -5.77
N THR A 65 0.14 -12.77 -6.81
CA THR A 65 1.51 -12.24 -6.92
C THR A 65 1.45 -10.84 -7.48
N VAL A 66 2.34 -9.97 -7.05
CA VAL A 66 2.54 -8.64 -7.63
C VAL A 66 4.02 -8.31 -7.66
N ALA A 67 4.45 -7.68 -8.73
CA ALA A 67 5.78 -7.12 -8.87
C ALA A 67 5.67 -5.74 -9.51
N LEU A 68 6.42 -4.77 -9.01
CA LEU A 68 6.42 -3.41 -9.51
C LEU A 68 7.79 -2.75 -9.36
N ASP A 69 8.02 -1.77 -10.18
CA ASP A 69 9.10 -0.81 -10.07
C ASP A 69 8.56 0.62 -10.22
N GLY A 70 9.38 1.62 -9.94
CA GLY A 70 9.01 3.04 -10.09
C GLY A 70 9.18 3.84 -8.82
N VAL A 71 8.25 4.76 -8.53
CA VAL A 71 8.37 5.73 -7.43
C VAL A 71 8.43 5.08 -6.04
N LEU A 72 7.90 3.88 -5.88
CA LEU A 72 7.97 3.10 -4.63
C LEU A 72 9.23 2.24 -4.52
N GLY A 73 10.10 2.25 -5.54
CA GLY A 73 11.22 1.33 -5.68
C GLY A 73 10.81 0.00 -6.33
N THR A 74 11.72 -0.97 -6.36
CA THR A 74 11.45 -2.31 -6.89
C THR A 74 10.93 -3.20 -5.80
N LEU A 75 9.69 -3.61 -5.92
CA LEU A 75 8.93 -4.38 -4.92
C LEU A 75 8.33 -5.63 -5.54
N ALA A 76 8.18 -6.68 -4.74
CA ALA A 76 7.36 -7.84 -5.08
C ALA A 76 6.67 -8.36 -3.82
N SER A 77 5.47 -8.90 -3.99
CA SER A 77 4.70 -9.53 -2.92
C SER A 77 3.98 -10.76 -3.46
N ASP A 78 3.88 -11.77 -2.62
CA ASP A 78 3.12 -12.98 -2.92
C ASP A 78 2.38 -13.45 -1.65
N GLY A 79 1.24 -14.06 -1.84
CA GLY A 79 0.42 -14.52 -0.74
C GLY A 79 -0.90 -15.12 -1.19
N ARG A 80 -1.89 -14.97 -0.33
CA ARG A 80 -3.23 -15.54 -0.51
C ARG A 80 -4.30 -14.45 -0.48
N VAL A 81 -5.51 -14.85 -0.74
CA VAL A 81 -6.72 -14.07 -0.49
C VAL A 81 -7.45 -14.71 0.68
N ASP A 82 -7.84 -13.93 1.67
CA ASP A 82 -8.63 -14.37 2.82
C ASP A 82 -9.84 -13.46 3.04
N ASP A 83 -10.54 -13.62 4.16
CA ASP A 83 -11.75 -12.84 4.47
C ASP A 83 -11.48 -11.33 4.63
N ALA A 84 -10.24 -10.94 4.89
CA ALA A 84 -9.80 -9.54 4.95
C ALA A 84 -9.26 -9.02 3.61
N GLY A 85 -9.23 -9.84 2.56
CA GLY A 85 -8.79 -9.51 1.21
C GLY A 85 -7.40 -10.03 0.87
N ILE A 86 -6.57 -9.17 0.32
CA ILE A 86 -5.20 -9.50 -0.08
C ILE A 86 -4.37 -9.72 1.19
N ALA A 87 -3.76 -10.89 1.30
CA ALA A 87 -3.09 -11.36 2.50
C ALA A 87 -1.66 -11.83 2.18
N PRO A 88 -0.64 -10.96 2.31
CA PRO A 88 0.74 -11.29 1.98
C PRO A 88 1.29 -12.40 2.87
N ASP A 89 2.04 -13.32 2.25
CA ASP A 89 2.90 -14.29 2.93
C ASP A 89 4.35 -13.80 2.93
N ARG A 90 4.75 -13.09 1.85
CA ARG A 90 6.12 -12.61 1.68
C ARG A 90 6.17 -11.34 0.84
N ALA A 91 6.92 -10.35 1.32
CA ALA A 91 7.23 -9.12 0.60
C ALA A 91 8.74 -8.99 0.40
N ARG A 92 9.14 -8.50 -0.76
CA ARG A 92 10.54 -8.31 -1.14
C ARG A 92 10.74 -6.89 -1.67
N ARG A 93 11.85 -6.30 -1.27
CA ARG A 93 12.30 -4.97 -1.73
C ARG A 93 13.75 -5.06 -2.18
N ALA A 94 14.08 -4.56 -3.36
CA ALA A 94 15.45 -4.40 -3.79
C ALA A 94 16.18 -3.37 -2.90
N VAL A 95 17.40 -3.73 -2.43
CA VAL A 95 18.25 -2.87 -1.61
C VAL A 95 19.68 -3.02 -2.11
N GLY A 96 20.23 -1.98 -2.74
CA GLY A 96 21.53 -2.06 -3.40
C GLY A 96 21.55 -3.18 -4.45
N THR A 97 22.50 -4.10 -4.33
CA THR A 97 22.61 -5.31 -5.18
C THR A 97 21.86 -6.51 -4.62
N GLY A 98 21.24 -6.39 -3.46
CA GLY A 98 20.54 -7.45 -2.75
C GLY A 98 19.05 -7.23 -2.64
N GLN A 99 18.43 -8.02 -1.75
CA GLN A 99 17.00 -7.99 -1.52
C GLN A 99 16.69 -8.13 -0.03
N ALA A 100 15.84 -7.26 0.49
CA ALA A 100 15.26 -7.39 1.81
C ALA A 100 13.92 -8.13 1.72
N THR A 101 13.72 -9.14 2.57
CA THR A 101 12.48 -9.94 2.62
C THR A 101 11.78 -9.75 3.96
N THR A 102 10.50 -9.43 3.93
CA THR A 102 9.59 -9.42 5.08
C THR A 102 8.66 -10.62 4.95
N THR A 103 8.49 -11.39 6.02
CA THR A 103 7.64 -12.59 6.03
C THR A 103 6.47 -12.39 6.99
N PHE A 104 5.27 -12.74 6.54
CA PHE A 104 4.02 -12.62 7.30
C PHE A 104 3.63 -14.02 7.81
N ASP A 105 4.04 -14.36 9.02
CA ASP A 105 3.77 -15.66 9.65
C ASP A 105 2.44 -15.63 10.40
N ARG A 106 1.40 -16.18 9.77
CA ARG A 106 0.05 -16.24 10.35
C ARG A 106 -0.06 -17.23 11.50
N ALA A 107 0.73 -18.29 11.49
CA ALA A 107 0.71 -19.27 12.57
C ALA A 107 1.30 -18.69 13.85
N ALA A 108 2.37 -17.90 13.71
CA ALA A 108 3.00 -17.20 14.82
C ALA A 108 2.32 -15.83 15.14
N GLY A 109 1.48 -15.31 14.26
CA GLY A 109 0.87 -13.97 14.41
C GLY A 109 1.88 -12.84 14.29
N THR A 110 2.93 -13.01 13.48
CA THR A 110 4.05 -12.07 13.41
C THR A 110 4.43 -11.68 11.99
N ILE A 111 4.96 -10.46 11.85
CA ILE A 111 5.60 -9.95 10.65
C ILE A 111 7.10 -9.91 10.95
N MET A 112 7.88 -10.79 10.31
CA MET A 112 9.32 -10.91 10.48
C MET A 112 10.05 -9.99 9.50
N ARG A 113 10.87 -9.08 10.02
CA ARG A 113 11.65 -8.13 9.22
C ARG A 113 12.94 -8.75 8.68
N ALA A 114 13.38 -8.28 7.50
CA ALA A 114 14.61 -8.74 6.86
C ALA A 114 15.87 -8.57 7.73
N GLN A 115 15.93 -7.52 8.54
CA GLN A 115 17.08 -7.20 9.42
C GLN A 115 16.89 -7.75 10.83
N GLY A 116 15.94 -8.64 11.03
CA GLY A 116 15.60 -9.18 12.34
C GLY A 116 14.56 -8.35 13.08
N GLY A 117 13.96 -8.98 14.10
CA GLY A 117 12.83 -8.45 14.83
C GLY A 117 11.49 -8.84 14.21
N ALA A 118 10.46 -8.76 15.03
CA ALA A 118 9.11 -9.13 14.66
C ALA A 118 8.14 -8.03 15.12
N ASP A 119 7.12 -7.80 14.30
CA ASP A 119 5.99 -6.95 14.61
C ASP A 119 4.71 -7.80 14.66
N GLN A 120 3.65 -7.27 15.24
CA GLN A 120 2.37 -7.96 15.28
C GLN A 120 1.77 -8.07 13.87
N LEU A 121 1.25 -9.24 13.53
CA LEU A 121 0.40 -9.45 12.36
C LEU A 121 -1.05 -9.42 12.80
N VAL A 122 -1.84 -8.57 12.15
CA VAL A 122 -3.29 -8.46 12.38
C VAL A 122 -4.06 -8.80 11.10
N PRO A 123 -5.35 -9.16 11.16
CA PRO A 123 -6.17 -9.36 9.97
C PRO A 123 -6.11 -8.14 9.05
N GLY A 124 -5.95 -8.36 7.74
CA GLY A 124 -5.83 -7.30 6.74
C GLY A 124 -4.46 -6.61 6.67
N SER A 125 -3.44 -7.13 7.39
CA SER A 125 -2.06 -6.64 7.26
C SER A 125 -1.57 -6.69 5.83
N GLN A 126 -0.92 -5.62 5.39
CA GLN A 126 -0.40 -5.43 4.04
C GLN A 126 1.12 -5.18 4.04
N ASP A 127 1.72 -5.30 2.88
CA ASP A 127 3.01 -4.69 2.54
C ASP A 127 2.79 -3.59 1.47
N PRO A 128 3.80 -2.75 1.16
CA PRO A 128 3.61 -1.65 0.21
C PRO A 128 3.17 -2.04 -1.20
N ALA A 129 3.46 -3.26 -1.65
CA ALA A 129 3.04 -3.74 -2.97
C ALA A 129 1.63 -4.35 -2.92
N SER A 130 1.35 -5.22 -1.94
CA SER A 130 0.03 -5.83 -1.76
C SER A 130 -1.06 -4.80 -1.47
N LEU A 131 -0.71 -3.71 -0.79
CA LEU A 131 -1.62 -2.61 -0.49
C LEU A 131 -2.25 -1.99 -1.76
N LEU A 132 -1.52 -1.94 -2.87
CA LEU A 132 -2.07 -1.44 -4.13
C LEU A 132 -3.18 -2.34 -4.66
N LEU A 133 -3.03 -3.66 -4.54
CA LEU A 133 -4.09 -4.62 -4.89
C LEU A 133 -5.25 -4.57 -3.89
N GLN A 134 -4.96 -4.39 -2.61
CA GLN A 134 -5.98 -4.24 -1.57
C GLN A 134 -6.87 -3.01 -1.81
N LEU A 135 -6.26 -1.87 -2.13
CA LEU A 135 -6.99 -0.63 -2.48
C LEU A 135 -7.89 -0.83 -3.70
N ALA A 136 -7.37 -1.44 -4.76
CA ALA A 136 -8.15 -1.78 -5.94
C ALA A 136 -9.31 -2.73 -5.59
N GLY A 137 -9.02 -3.76 -4.79
CA GLY A 137 -9.99 -4.74 -4.34
C GLY A 137 -11.10 -4.15 -3.45
N ILE A 138 -10.82 -3.13 -2.65
CA ILE A 138 -11.83 -2.39 -1.87
C ILE A 138 -12.81 -1.69 -2.80
N GLY A 139 -12.29 -0.99 -3.82
CA GLY A 139 -13.13 -0.33 -4.83
C GLY A 139 -14.00 -1.30 -5.62
N LEU A 140 -13.45 -2.47 -5.99
CA LEU A 140 -14.19 -3.55 -6.67
C LEU A 140 -15.21 -4.22 -5.77
N GLY A 141 -14.89 -4.42 -4.50
CA GLY A 141 -15.78 -5.06 -3.52
C GLY A 141 -17.01 -4.20 -3.20
N ASP A 142 -16.80 -2.93 -2.99
CA ASP A 142 -17.86 -1.92 -2.83
C ASP A 142 -17.24 -0.51 -2.93
N ALA A 143 -17.47 0.18 -4.03
CA ALA A 143 -16.97 1.53 -4.28
C ALA A 143 -17.35 2.56 -3.19
N ARG A 144 -18.45 2.33 -2.44
CA ARG A 144 -18.89 3.21 -1.34
C ARG A 144 -17.95 3.18 -0.13
N GLN A 145 -17.07 2.19 -0.04
CA GLN A 145 -16.03 2.13 0.99
C GLN A 145 -14.89 3.13 0.74
N VAL A 146 -14.68 3.53 -0.53
CA VAL A 146 -13.62 4.47 -0.91
C VAL A 146 -14.10 5.90 -0.61
N LYS A 147 -14.08 6.26 0.67
CA LYS A 147 -14.53 7.56 1.19
C LYS A 147 -13.79 7.92 2.47
N ASP A 148 -13.78 9.19 2.80
CA ASP A 148 -13.21 9.75 4.02
C ASP A 148 -11.74 9.34 4.23
N GLU A 149 -11.48 8.33 5.01
CA GLU A 149 -10.15 7.81 5.34
C GLU A 149 -10.15 6.28 5.30
N LEU A 150 -9.09 5.69 4.72
CA LEU A 150 -8.82 4.25 4.75
C LEU A 150 -7.60 3.99 5.63
N GLU A 151 -7.69 3.02 6.53
CA GLU A 151 -6.62 2.63 7.44
C GLU A 151 -6.13 1.22 7.15
N PHE A 152 -4.81 1.01 7.17
CA PHE A 152 -4.19 -0.30 6.97
C PHE A 152 -3.05 -0.51 7.97
N TRP A 153 -2.87 -1.76 8.39
CA TRP A 153 -1.65 -2.19 9.08
C TRP A 153 -0.64 -2.61 8.01
N VAL A 154 0.45 -1.86 7.86
CA VAL A 154 1.43 -2.08 6.80
C VAL A 154 2.76 -2.47 7.40
N GLY A 155 3.27 -3.64 7.00
CA GLY A 155 4.56 -4.18 7.41
C GLY A 155 5.60 -4.06 6.30
N GLY A 156 6.82 -3.72 6.67
CA GLY A 156 7.94 -3.58 5.75
C GLY A 156 9.29 -3.74 6.44
N ALA A 157 10.35 -3.41 5.71
CA ALA A 157 11.72 -3.54 6.22
C ALA A 157 11.99 -2.68 7.47
N GLY A 158 11.32 -1.54 7.61
CA GLY A 158 11.47 -0.62 8.74
C GLY A 158 10.58 -0.92 9.95
N GLY A 159 9.66 -1.89 9.83
CA GLY A 159 8.68 -2.23 10.86
C GLY A 159 7.25 -2.25 10.35
N ALA A 160 6.29 -2.47 11.24
CA ALA A 160 4.87 -2.44 10.93
C ALA A 160 4.14 -1.35 11.72
N GLY A 161 3.11 -0.76 11.11
CA GLY A 161 2.33 0.29 11.72
C GLY A 161 1.08 0.63 10.93
N VAL A 162 0.26 1.52 11.50
CA VAL A 162 -0.94 2.02 10.82
C VAL A 162 -0.54 3.05 9.77
N GLU A 163 -0.90 2.80 8.52
CA GLU A 163 -0.92 3.79 7.45
C GLU A 163 -2.35 4.25 7.18
N ARG A 164 -2.53 5.55 6.98
CA ARG A 164 -3.81 6.18 6.68
C ARG A 164 -3.76 6.86 5.32
N TYR A 165 -4.83 6.68 4.57
CA TYR A 165 -5.02 7.27 3.25
C TYR A 165 -6.29 8.10 3.27
N GLN A 166 -6.14 9.42 3.14
CA GLN A 166 -7.26 10.32 2.98
C GLN A 166 -7.78 10.25 1.55
N VAL A 167 -9.07 10.03 1.38
CA VAL A 167 -9.74 10.08 0.08
C VAL A 167 -10.04 11.52 -0.27
N LEU A 168 -9.34 12.06 -1.28
CA LEU A 168 -9.46 13.45 -1.71
C LEU A 168 -10.61 13.67 -2.71
N GLY A 169 -11.16 12.56 -3.23
CA GLY A 169 -12.30 12.59 -4.13
C GLY A 169 -11.98 12.40 -5.60
N PRO A 170 -12.98 12.60 -6.48
CA PRO A 170 -12.81 12.39 -7.91
C PRO A 170 -11.88 13.43 -8.53
N GLU A 171 -11.04 12.97 -9.44
CA GLU A 171 -10.14 13.81 -10.24
C GLU A 171 -9.96 13.20 -11.63
N ARG A 172 -10.08 14.02 -12.67
CA ARG A 172 -9.80 13.63 -14.04
C ARG A 172 -8.35 13.94 -14.37
N ILE A 173 -7.60 12.94 -14.84
CA ILE A 173 -6.18 13.08 -15.17
C ILE A 173 -5.93 12.72 -16.65
N GLU A 174 -4.88 13.31 -17.22
CA GLU A 174 -4.37 12.96 -18.54
C GLU A 174 -3.36 11.80 -18.41
N THR A 175 -3.50 10.78 -19.26
CA THR A 175 -2.62 9.61 -19.29
C THR A 175 -2.19 9.28 -20.73
N GLY A 176 -1.24 8.36 -20.88
CA GLY A 176 -0.86 7.87 -22.21
C GLY A 176 -1.98 7.11 -22.93
N ALA A 177 -2.96 6.61 -22.22
CA ALA A 177 -4.17 5.96 -22.75
C ALA A 177 -5.34 6.94 -22.95
N GLY A 178 -5.13 8.24 -22.77
CA GLY A 178 -6.14 9.29 -22.81
C GLY A 178 -6.58 9.76 -21.41
N PRO A 179 -7.57 10.66 -21.35
CA PRO A 179 -8.09 11.17 -20.09
C PRO A 179 -8.87 10.09 -19.32
N LEU A 180 -8.63 10.00 -18.01
CA LEU A 180 -9.31 9.05 -17.12
C LEU A 180 -9.94 9.76 -15.93
N ASP A 181 -11.15 9.32 -15.57
CA ASP A 181 -11.78 9.68 -14.32
C ASP A 181 -11.24 8.77 -13.21
N THR A 182 -10.75 9.36 -12.15
CA THR A 182 -10.07 8.64 -11.05
C THR A 182 -10.59 9.11 -9.70
N VAL A 183 -10.23 8.37 -8.65
CA VAL A 183 -10.36 8.81 -7.27
C VAL A 183 -8.96 8.99 -6.71
N ARG A 184 -8.66 10.19 -6.21
CA ARG A 184 -7.36 10.53 -5.63
C ARG A 184 -7.33 10.25 -4.14
N LEU A 185 -6.25 9.62 -3.69
CA LEU A 185 -5.95 9.38 -2.29
C LEU A 185 -4.58 9.96 -1.95
N ALA A 186 -4.40 10.38 -0.70
CA ALA A 186 -3.10 10.81 -0.19
C ALA A 186 -2.79 10.07 1.11
N ARG A 187 -1.60 9.46 1.20
CA ARG A 187 -1.13 8.90 2.45
C ARG A 187 -0.86 10.02 3.45
N MET A 188 -1.47 9.92 4.61
CA MET A 188 -1.21 10.83 5.72
C MET A 188 0.17 10.50 6.29
N ALA A 189 1.15 11.35 6.02
CA ALA A 189 2.52 11.17 6.43
C ALA A 189 2.81 11.97 7.71
N GLU A 190 3.72 11.45 8.53
CA GLU A 190 4.31 12.21 9.61
C GLU A 190 5.17 13.36 9.07
N HIS A 191 5.41 14.39 9.89
CA HIS A 191 6.17 15.56 9.47
C HIS A 191 7.56 15.17 8.93
N GLY A 192 7.88 15.56 7.70
CA GLY A 192 9.14 15.27 7.04
C GLY A 192 9.23 13.93 6.31
N ALA A 193 8.18 13.09 6.37
CA ALA A 193 8.09 11.89 5.56
C ALA A 193 7.61 12.23 4.13
N PRO A 194 8.01 11.43 3.10
CA PRO A 194 7.54 11.64 1.74
C PRO A 194 6.02 11.53 1.63
N LEU A 195 5.40 12.46 0.90
CA LEU A 195 3.97 12.41 0.58
C LEU A 195 3.75 11.46 -0.60
N LEU A 196 2.95 10.43 -0.38
CA LEU A 196 2.50 9.52 -1.43
C LEU A 196 1.05 9.83 -1.80
N GLU A 197 0.80 10.00 -3.09
CA GLU A 197 -0.53 10.18 -3.64
C GLU A 197 -0.80 9.11 -4.69
N LEU A 198 -2.05 8.63 -4.73
CA LEU A 198 -2.51 7.56 -5.62
C LEU A 198 -3.77 8.02 -6.36
N TRP A 199 -3.89 7.67 -7.65
CA TRP A 199 -5.11 7.85 -8.44
C TRP A 199 -5.60 6.49 -8.91
N LEU A 200 -6.74 6.08 -8.36
CA LEU A 200 -7.39 4.81 -8.67
C LEU A 200 -8.42 5.02 -9.77
N ALA A 201 -8.41 4.19 -10.81
CA ALA A 201 -9.33 4.30 -11.94
C ALA A 201 -10.44 3.24 -11.86
N PRO A 202 -11.69 3.61 -11.53
CA PRO A 202 -12.81 2.67 -11.44
C PRO A 202 -13.01 1.83 -12.71
N GLN A 203 -12.88 2.45 -13.89
CA GLN A 203 -13.01 1.78 -15.20
C GLN A 203 -11.87 0.80 -15.53
N HIS A 204 -10.79 0.82 -14.77
CA HIS A 204 -9.65 -0.10 -14.89
C HIS A 204 -9.49 -0.94 -13.63
N ALA A 205 -10.57 -1.56 -13.16
CA ALA A 205 -10.61 -2.41 -11.98
C ALA A 205 -10.07 -1.71 -10.72
N TRP A 206 -10.25 -0.39 -10.59
CA TRP A 206 -9.73 0.44 -9.50
C TRP A 206 -8.22 0.40 -9.36
N MET A 207 -7.49 -0.06 -10.37
CA MET A 207 -6.03 -0.10 -10.32
C MET A 207 -5.42 1.31 -10.26
N PRO A 208 -4.26 1.46 -9.61
CA PRO A 208 -3.57 2.74 -9.49
C PRO A 208 -2.95 3.13 -10.84
N VAL A 209 -3.58 4.05 -11.54
CA VAL A 209 -3.14 4.54 -12.85
C VAL A 209 -2.13 5.68 -12.77
N GLN A 210 -2.00 6.29 -11.60
CA GLN A 210 -0.95 7.25 -11.30
C GLN A 210 -0.53 7.16 -9.83
N LEU A 211 0.79 7.26 -9.60
CA LEU A 211 1.39 7.40 -8.29
C LEU A 211 2.33 8.61 -8.32
N ARG A 212 2.31 9.41 -7.25
CA ARG A 212 3.21 10.55 -7.07
C ARG A 212 3.86 10.48 -5.70
N LEU A 213 5.18 10.59 -5.68
CA LEU A 213 5.94 10.71 -4.45
C LEU A 213 6.58 12.10 -4.42
N THR A 214 6.30 12.84 -3.36
CA THR A 214 6.95 14.13 -3.08
C THR A 214 7.89 13.94 -1.89
N ASP A 215 9.18 14.02 -2.13
CA ASP A 215 10.21 13.91 -1.10
C ASP A 215 10.23 15.13 -0.18
N ALA A 216 10.89 15.01 0.98
CA ALA A 216 10.97 16.08 1.97
C ALA A 216 11.70 17.34 1.43
N ASP A 217 12.58 17.19 0.44
CA ASP A 217 13.26 18.29 -0.24
C ASP A 217 12.39 18.98 -1.32
N GLY A 218 11.17 18.48 -1.56
CA GLY A 218 10.25 18.98 -2.56
C GLY A 218 10.48 18.41 -3.97
N THR A 219 11.37 17.43 -4.14
CA THR A 219 11.49 16.68 -5.40
C THR A 219 10.24 15.86 -5.62
N VAL A 220 9.66 15.92 -6.81
CA VAL A 220 8.43 15.18 -7.18
C VAL A 220 8.76 14.14 -8.23
N SER A 221 8.45 12.88 -7.93
CA SER A 221 8.50 11.75 -8.87
C SER A 221 7.09 11.26 -9.15
N THR A 222 6.68 11.20 -10.42
CA THR A 222 5.33 10.77 -10.81
C THR A 222 5.45 9.66 -11.85
N GLN A 223 4.71 8.58 -11.63
CA GLN A 223 4.48 7.55 -12.66
C GLN A 223 3.01 7.61 -13.08
N THR A 224 2.78 7.76 -14.38
CA THR A 224 1.44 7.88 -14.98
C THR A 224 1.24 6.82 -16.02
N LEU A 225 0.05 6.24 -16.07
CA LEU A 225 -0.36 5.20 -17.01
C LEU A 225 0.08 5.55 -18.44
N ALA A 226 0.81 4.63 -19.06
CA ALA A 226 1.10 4.62 -20.51
C ALA A 226 0.25 3.58 -21.22
N ALA A 227 0.16 2.38 -20.68
CA ALA A 227 -0.67 1.30 -21.19
C ALA A 227 -1.15 0.39 -20.06
N ILE A 228 -2.31 -0.23 -20.22
CA ILE A 228 -2.87 -1.20 -19.28
C ILE A 228 -3.50 -2.37 -20.04
N ALA A 229 -3.25 -3.57 -19.53
CA ALA A 229 -3.91 -4.79 -19.95
C ALA A 229 -4.44 -5.52 -18.71
N ILE A 230 -5.73 -5.78 -18.67
CA ILE A 230 -6.40 -6.55 -17.62
C ILE A 230 -7.03 -7.77 -18.28
N GLU A 231 -6.79 -8.96 -17.71
CA GLU A 231 -7.39 -10.19 -18.19
C GLU A 231 -8.91 -10.14 -17.98
N ALA A 232 -9.66 -10.57 -18.98
CA ALA A 232 -11.11 -10.68 -18.86
C ALA A 232 -11.43 -11.75 -17.79
N VAL A 233 -12.38 -11.44 -16.90
CA VAL A 233 -12.93 -12.43 -15.96
C VAL A 233 -13.63 -13.48 -16.80
N GLN A 234 -13.15 -14.74 -16.77
CA GLN A 234 -13.90 -15.85 -17.35
C GLN A 234 -15.09 -16.12 -16.42
N GLU A 235 -16.29 -15.77 -16.86
CA GLU A 235 -17.52 -16.24 -16.20
C GLU A 235 -17.65 -17.73 -16.51
N GLU A 236 -17.52 -18.57 -15.47
CA GLU A 236 -17.90 -19.99 -15.49
C GLU A 236 -19.41 -20.17 -15.28
#